data_251716f9abb6d7a316ae2b3bc50646e3
#
_entry.id   251716f9abb6d7a316ae2b3bc50646e3
#
_cell.length_a   1.000
_cell.length_b   1.000
_cell.length_c   1.000
_cell.angle_alpha   90.00
_cell.angle_beta   90.00
_cell.angle_gamma   90.00
#
_symmetry.space_group_name_H-M   'P 1'
#
loop_
_entity.id
_entity.type
_entity.pdbx_description
1 polymer ?
#
loop_
_entity_poly.entity_id
_entity_poly.type
_entity_poly.pdbx_seq_one_letter_code
_entity_poly.pdbx_strand_id
1 'polypeptide(L)'
;MIENILKNNNLKVTNQRIKILNIINELGCNSTLKNIINNSNGVDTSTIYRTIKTLEDRNIIEEISGINDDVIYVISDSNKHY
;
A
#
# COMPACT_ATOMS: atom_id res chain seq x y z
N MET A 1 -13.63 -1.13 4.66
CA MET A 1 -13.24 -1.00 3.27
C MET A 1 -11.84 -1.56 2.99
N ILE A 2 -10.81 -1.09 3.69
CA ILE A 2 -9.47 -1.65 3.56
C ILE A 2 -9.42 -3.13 3.95
N GLU A 3 -10.14 -3.50 5.01
CA GLU A 3 -10.21 -4.88 5.45
C GLU A 3 -10.81 -5.78 4.38
N ASN A 4 -11.79 -5.28 3.64
CA ASN A 4 -12.42 -6.06 2.57
C ASN A 4 -11.45 -6.31 1.41
N ILE A 5 -10.58 -5.35 1.13
CA ILE A 5 -9.56 -5.51 0.10
C ILE A 5 -8.66 -6.70 0.45
N LEU A 6 -8.23 -6.79 1.69
CA LEU A 6 -7.39 -7.89 2.14
C LEU A 6 -8.13 -9.23 2.07
N LYS A 7 -9.36 -9.28 2.55
CA LYS A 7 -10.16 -10.51 2.54
C LYS A 7 -10.43 -11.01 1.13
N ASN A 8 -10.73 -10.08 0.22
CA ASN A 8 -11.03 -10.43 -1.17
C ASN A 8 -9.81 -10.99 -1.89
N ASN A 9 -8.62 -10.72 -1.41
CA ASN A 9 -7.37 -11.22 -1.98
C ASN A 9 -6.79 -12.38 -1.17
N ASN A 10 -7.57 -12.97 -0.28
CA ASN A 10 -7.17 -14.11 0.54
C ASN A 10 -5.96 -13.82 1.43
N LEU A 11 -5.79 -12.57 1.82
CA LEU A 11 -4.76 -12.17 2.75
C LEU A 11 -5.33 -12.03 4.14
N LYS A 12 -4.51 -12.45 5.10
CA LYS A 12 -4.88 -12.27 6.50
C LYS A 12 -4.95 -10.78 6.82
N VAL A 13 -6.00 -10.38 7.52
CA VAL A 13 -6.17 -9.02 7.99
C VAL A 13 -5.26 -8.84 9.21
N THR A 14 -4.24 -7.99 9.08
CA THR A 14 -3.35 -7.65 10.18
C THR A 14 -3.35 -6.14 10.36
N ASN A 15 -3.04 -5.70 11.59
CA ASN A 15 -2.98 -4.27 11.87
C ASN A 15 -1.95 -3.56 11.00
N GLN A 16 -0.83 -4.21 10.73
CA GLN A 16 0.23 -3.64 9.90
C GLN A 16 -0.23 -3.44 8.47
N ARG A 17 -0.92 -4.44 7.90
CA ARG A 17 -1.43 -4.33 6.54
C ARG A 17 -2.47 -3.24 6.41
N ILE A 18 -3.38 -3.17 7.37
CA ILE A 18 -4.40 -2.13 7.41
C ILE A 18 -3.74 -0.75 7.50
N LYS A 19 -2.77 -0.61 8.39
CA LYS A 19 -2.07 0.65 8.61
C LYS A 19 -1.38 1.13 7.33
N ILE A 20 -0.64 0.25 6.68
CA ILE A 20 0.08 0.60 5.46
C ILE A 20 -0.89 0.99 4.34
N LEU A 21 -1.96 0.22 4.16
CA LEU A 21 -2.96 0.55 3.14
C LEU A 21 -3.64 1.88 3.40
N ASN A 22 -3.94 2.18 4.66
CA ASN A 22 -4.53 3.47 5.02
C ASN A 22 -3.58 4.62 4.72
N ILE A 23 -2.29 4.45 5.02
CA ILE A 23 -1.29 5.46 4.73
C ILE A 23 -1.18 5.70 3.23
N ILE A 24 -1.12 4.65 2.44
CA ILE A 24 -1.07 4.76 0.98
C ILE A 24 -2.30 5.50 0.47
N ASN A 25 -3.47 5.15 0.98
CA ASN A 25 -4.72 5.78 0.56
C ASN A 25 -4.74 7.26 0.92
N GLU A 26 -4.27 7.63 2.10
CA GLU A 26 -4.24 9.02 2.53
C GLU A 26 -3.23 9.86 1.78
N LEU A 27 -2.08 9.30 1.46
CA LEU A 27 -1.04 10.04 0.75
C LEU A 27 -1.38 10.27 -0.72
N GLY A 28 -2.16 9.37 -1.31
CA GLY A 28 -2.55 9.51 -2.72
C GLY A 28 -1.34 9.61 -3.64
N CYS A 29 -1.24 10.69 -4.40
CA CYS A 29 -0.12 10.87 -5.34
C CYS A 29 1.21 11.19 -4.63
N ASN A 30 1.20 11.36 -3.33
CA ASN A 30 2.42 11.55 -2.54
C ASN A 30 2.88 10.27 -1.85
N SER A 31 2.39 9.14 -2.29
CA SER A 31 2.62 7.85 -1.65
C SER A 31 3.93 7.20 -2.10
N THR A 32 5.03 7.93 -1.91
CA THR A 32 6.37 7.38 -2.13
C THR A 32 6.76 6.50 -0.95
N LEU A 33 7.72 5.61 -1.17
CA LEU A 33 8.22 4.76 -0.09
C LEU A 33 8.70 5.59 1.08
N LYS A 34 9.42 6.68 0.79
CA LYS A 34 9.91 7.59 1.83
C LYS A 34 8.77 8.15 2.68
N ASN A 35 7.72 8.61 2.02
CA ASN A 35 6.58 9.19 2.74
C ASN A 35 5.81 8.12 3.51
N ILE A 36 5.70 6.92 2.97
CA ILE A 36 5.07 5.80 3.68
C ILE A 36 5.83 5.51 4.95
N ILE A 37 7.17 5.43 4.87
CA ILE A 37 8.02 5.18 6.02
C ILE A 37 7.87 6.29 7.05
N ASN A 38 7.88 7.54 6.61
CA ASN A 38 7.76 8.69 7.50
C ASN A 38 6.44 8.72 8.24
N ASN A 39 5.39 8.16 7.65
CA ASN A 39 4.07 8.14 8.26
C ASN A 39 3.76 6.82 8.99
N SER A 40 4.72 5.92 9.06
CA SER A 40 4.54 4.60 9.67
C SER A 40 5.27 4.51 11.01
N ASN A 41 5.02 5.46 11.88
CA ASN A 41 5.67 5.50 13.19
C ASN A 41 5.40 4.22 13.98
N GLY A 42 6.46 3.68 14.57
CA GLY A 42 6.35 2.47 15.38
C GLY A 42 6.41 1.17 14.60
N VAL A 43 6.59 1.24 13.29
CA VAL A 43 6.73 0.04 12.45
C VAL A 43 8.14 0.01 11.88
N ASP A 44 8.81 -1.12 12.02
CA ASP A 44 10.16 -1.29 11.48
C ASP A 44 10.17 -1.12 9.97
N THR A 45 11.22 -0.49 9.46
CA THR A 45 11.38 -0.30 8.02
C THR A 45 11.34 -1.62 7.27
N SER A 46 11.98 -2.67 7.80
CA SER A 46 11.95 -3.99 7.17
C SER A 46 10.54 -4.56 7.10
N THR A 47 9.73 -4.31 8.12
CA THR A 47 8.33 -4.73 8.12
C THR A 47 7.53 -3.98 7.05
N ILE A 48 7.80 -2.68 6.90
CA ILE A 48 7.15 -1.87 5.88
C ILE A 48 7.46 -2.40 4.48
N TYR A 49 8.74 -2.65 4.19
CA TYR A 49 9.15 -3.20 2.90
C TYR A 49 8.48 -4.53 2.63
N ARG A 50 8.47 -5.41 3.61
CA ARG A 50 7.89 -6.74 3.47
C ARG A 50 6.39 -6.66 3.22
N THR A 51 5.70 -5.77 3.95
CA THR A 51 4.27 -5.58 3.80
C THR A 51 3.95 -5.05 2.39
N ILE A 52 4.70 -4.05 1.95
CA ILE A 52 4.51 -3.49 0.61
C ILE A 52 4.71 -4.57 -0.45
N LYS A 53 5.77 -5.36 -0.33
CA LYS A 53 6.04 -6.43 -1.29
C LYS A 53 4.91 -7.46 -1.32
N THR A 54 4.40 -7.83 -0.17
CA THR A 54 3.27 -8.76 -0.10
C THR A 54 2.05 -8.20 -0.81
N LEU A 55 1.76 -6.92 -0.57
CA LEU A 55 0.60 -6.27 -1.19
C LEU A 55 0.78 -6.14 -2.70
N GLU A 56 2.00 -5.86 -3.17
CA GLU A 56 2.27 -5.81 -4.59
C GLU A 56 2.12 -7.19 -5.24
N ASP A 57 2.67 -8.22 -4.60
CA ASP A 57 2.62 -9.58 -5.12
C ASP A 57 1.18 -10.09 -5.26
N ARG A 58 0.27 -9.55 -4.47
CA ARG A 58 -1.14 -9.89 -4.53
C ARG A 58 -1.94 -8.91 -5.38
N ASN A 59 -1.28 -7.98 -6.04
CA ASN A 59 -1.92 -6.97 -6.89
C ASN A 59 -2.92 -6.09 -6.14
N ILE A 60 -2.71 -5.91 -4.84
CA ILE A 60 -3.53 -5.01 -4.02
C ILE A 60 -3.06 -3.58 -4.20
N ILE A 61 -1.75 -3.39 -4.33
CA ILE A 61 -1.18 -2.10 -4.67
C ILE A 61 -0.32 -2.25 -5.92
N GLU A 62 -0.10 -1.14 -6.60
CA GLU A 62 0.77 -1.13 -7.77
C GLU A 62 1.68 0.09 -7.74
N GLU A 63 2.80 -0.01 -8.43
CA GLU A 63 3.75 1.09 -8.57
C GLU A 63 3.41 1.85 -9.84
N ILE A 64 3.37 3.17 -9.72
CA ILE A 64 3.23 4.03 -10.90
C ILE A 64 4.27 5.14 -10.82
N SER A 65 4.60 5.72 -11.97
CA SER A 65 5.50 6.85 -12.01
C SER A 65 4.77 8.09 -11.54
N GLY A 66 5.35 8.72 -10.54
CA GLY A 66 4.82 9.98 -10.06
C GLY A 66 5.53 11.16 -10.69
N ILE A 67 5.39 12.31 -10.06
CA ILE A 67 6.04 13.53 -10.47
C ILE A 67 7.55 13.38 -10.26
N ASN A 68 8.37 13.92 -11.18
CA ASN A 68 9.84 13.89 -11.09
C ASN A 68 10.43 12.48 -11.09
N ASP A 69 9.78 11.54 -11.78
CA ASP A 69 10.21 10.15 -11.88
C ASP A 69 10.22 9.38 -10.55
N ASP A 70 9.60 9.94 -9.52
CA ASP A 70 9.42 9.21 -8.28
C ASP A 70 8.43 8.08 -8.49
N VAL A 71 8.70 6.94 -7.84
CA VAL A 71 7.76 5.83 -7.83
C VAL A 71 6.79 6.04 -6.67
N ILE A 72 5.50 5.95 -6.96
CA ILE A 72 4.48 6.00 -5.93
C ILE A 72 3.69 4.70 -5.94
N TYR A 73 3.10 4.39 -4.80
CA TYR A 73 2.27 3.21 -4.62
C TYR A 73 0.81 3.63 -4.54
N VAL A 74 -0.03 2.96 -5.28
CA VAL A 74 -1.47 3.23 -5.25
C VAL A 74 -2.21 1.93 -5.04
N ILE A 75 -3.37 2.03 -4.41
CA ILE A 75 -4.23 0.86 -4.22
C ILE A 75 -4.85 0.52 -5.57
N SER A 76 -4.63 -0.71 -6.01
CA SER A 76 -5.24 -1.19 -7.24
C SER A 76 -6.74 -1.28 -7.04
N ASP A 77 -7.48 -0.75 -8.01
CA ASP A 77 -8.93 -0.89 -7.97
C ASP A 77 -9.32 -2.09 -8.82
N SER A 78 -9.26 -3.25 -8.20
CA SER A 78 -9.59 -4.50 -8.88
C SER A 78 -11.08 -4.60 -9.23
N ASN A 79 -11.88 -3.69 -8.71
CA ASN A 79 -13.31 -3.63 -8.99
C ASN A 79 -13.64 -2.74 -10.17
N LYS A 80 -12.64 -2.11 -10.75
CA LYS A 80 -12.87 -1.31 -11.94
C LYS A 80 -13.11 -2.23 -13.13
N HIS A 81 -14.22 -1.97 -13.78
CA HIS A 81 -14.56 -2.68 -15.00
C HIS A 81 -14.55 -1.68 -16.15
N TYR A 82 -13.87 -2.04 -17.15
CA TYR A 82 -13.77 -1.19 -18.35
C TYR A 82 -14.47 -1.87 -19.50
#